data_e965dbc779186b782e1cfa5f23baf8e9
#
_entry.id   e965dbc779186b782e1cfa5f23baf8e9
#
_cell.length_a   1.000
_cell.length_b   1.000
_cell.length_c   1.000
_cell.angle_alpha   90.00
_cell.angle_beta   90.00
_cell.angle_gamma   90.00
#
_symmetry.space_group_name_H-M   'P 1'
#
loop_
_entity.id
_entity.type
_entity.pdbx_description
1 polymer ?
#
loop_
_entity_poly.entity_id
_entity_poly.type
_entity_poly.pdbx_seq_one_letter_code
_entity_poly.pdbx_strand_id
1 'polypeptide(L)'
;MPSKDNAIYHLAEGLARLSNFDFPVDLNETTRAWLESAAPLEDPQVSAAMNSIDSGRPDPDAVARLSAMPAYNAQLRTTCVATLLQAGHAMNALPQDAKANINCRILPGENPDDIQKTLVRVVDDSQITVAPTLVDVSSDPSPLSPEILGAVTRVTSEFWPGIPVIPTMSTGATDGLYLRNAGIPTYGTSGLAGDIDDVRAHGRDERVFIKAFMDGQEYLYRLVKILAAGK
;
A
#
# COMPACT_ATOMS: atom_id res chain seq x y z
N MET A 1 -28.03 35.04 5.27
CA MET A 1 -27.34 35.65 4.11
C MET A 1 -26.28 34.65 3.62
N PRO A 2 -25.98 34.59 2.31
CA PRO A 2 -24.91 33.74 1.85
C PRO A 2 -23.57 34.10 2.47
N SER A 3 -22.87 33.13 3.02
CA SER A 3 -21.51 33.29 3.59
C SER A 3 -20.54 32.35 2.90
N LYS A 4 -19.32 32.84 2.63
CA LYS A 4 -18.20 32.00 2.19
C LYS A 4 -17.57 31.24 3.35
N ASP A 5 -17.78 31.67 4.57
CA ASP A 5 -17.41 30.94 5.77
C ASP A 5 -18.51 29.91 6.05
N ASN A 6 -18.27 28.66 5.62
CA ASN A 6 -19.18 27.53 5.80
C ASN A 6 -18.44 26.18 5.73
N ALA A 7 -19.05 25.18 6.33
CA ALA A 7 -18.44 23.85 6.47
C ALA A 7 -18.00 23.18 5.16
N ILE A 8 -18.70 23.42 4.04
CA ILE A 8 -18.31 22.85 2.75
C ILE A 8 -16.98 23.43 2.26
N TYR A 9 -16.82 24.76 2.34
CA TYR A 9 -15.60 25.39 1.85
C TYR A 9 -14.39 25.06 2.74
N HIS A 10 -14.55 25.06 4.07
CA HIS A 10 -13.51 24.61 4.97
C HIS A 10 -13.04 23.21 4.64
N LEU A 11 -13.98 22.24 4.52
CA LEU A 11 -13.62 20.86 4.18
C LEU A 11 -12.99 20.74 2.79
N ALA A 12 -13.54 21.46 1.79
CA ALA A 12 -13.01 21.41 0.42
C ALA A 12 -11.55 21.92 0.35
N GLU A 13 -11.24 23.02 1.05
CA GLU A 13 -9.88 23.55 1.11
C GLU A 13 -8.92 22.61 1.85
N GLY A 14 -9.35 22.00 2.96
CA GLY A 14 -8.59 20.98 3.67
C GLY A 14 -8.30 19.76 2.79
N LEU A 15 -9.29 19.28 2.05
CA LEU A 15 -9.14 18.17 1.09
C LEU A 15 -8.23 18.55 -0.09
N ALA A 16 -8.30 19.80 -0.58
CA ALA A 16 -7.41 20.26 -1.64
C ALA A 16 -5.94 20.29 -1.17
N ARG A 17 -5.68 20.73 0.08
CA ARG A 17 -4.33 20.63 0.65
C ARG A 17 -3.86 19.17 0.78
N LEU A 18 -4.73 18.28 1.27
CA LEU A 18 -4.42 16.87 1.40
C LEU A 18 -4.12 16.21 0.04
N SER A 19 -4.88 16.56 -1.02
CA SER A 19 -4.68 15.98 -2.36
C SER A 19 -3.34 16.36 -3.01
N ASN A 20 -2.70 17.41 -2.51
CA ASN A 20 -1.37 17.87 -2.98
C ASN A 20 -0.24 17.51 -2.00
N PHE A 21 -0.53 16.72 -0.98
CA PHE A 21 0.45 16.32 0.02
C PHE A 21 0.85 14.85 -0.16
N ASP A 22 2.13 14.62 -0.27
CA ASP A 22 2.72 13.28 -0.19
C ASP A 22 3.50 13.13 1.12
N PHE A 23 3.30 12.02 1.81
CA PHE A 23 4.18 11.66 2.92
C PHE A 23 5.62 11.47 2.40
N PRO A 24 6.64 11.72 3.22
CA PRO A 24 8.02 11.48 2.81
C PRO A 24 8.22 10.01 2.43
N VAL A 25 9.23 9.76 1.58
CA VAL A 25 9.68 8.40 1.30
C VAL A 25 10.23 7.80 2.59
N ASP A 26 9.69 6.64 2.97
CA ASP A 26 10.19 5.81 4.06
C ASP A 26 10.26 4.35 3.60
N LEU A 27 11.39 3.69 3.86
CA LEU A 27 11.67 2.36 3.37
C LEU A 27 12.00 1.43 4.53
N ASN A 28 11.24 0.35 4.63
CA ASN A 28 11.58 -0.78 5.49
C ASN A 28 12.45 -1.82 4.75
N GLU A 29 12.84 -2.89 5.43
CA GLU A 29 13.65 -3.97 4.86
C GLU A 29 13.03 -4.57 3.59
N THR A 30 11.71 -4.81 3.61
CA THR A 30 10.99 -5.42 2.47
C THR A 30 10.95 -4.50 1.26
N THR A 31 10.67 -3.21 1.46
CA THR A 31 10.57 -2.26 0.34
C THR A 31 11.95 -1.94 -0.25
N ARG A 32 13.03 -1.99 0.55
CA ARG A 32 14.41 -1.93 0.03
C ARG A 32 14.73 -3.16 -0.81
N ALA A 33 14.46 -4.37 -0.30
CA ALA A 33 14.68 -5.60 -1.04
C ALA A 33 13.86 -5.65 -2.34
N TRP A 34 12.66 -5.07 -2.33
CA TRP A 34 11.87 -4.90 -3.54
C TRP A 34 12.57 -3.98 -4.55
N LEU A 35 13.01 -2.78 -4.14
CA LEU A 35 13.73 -1.84 -5.03
C LEU A 35 14.95 -2.51 -5.65
N GLU A 36 15.79 -3.15 -4.85
CA GLU A 36 17.01 -3.83 -5.29
C GLU A 36 16.72 -4.96 -6.28
N SER A 37 15.72 -5.78 -5.99
CA SER A 37 15.42 -6.98 -6.78
C SER A 37 14.59 -6.69 -8.04
N ALA A 38 13.74 -5.67 -8.03
CA ALA A 38 12.88 -5.31 -9.15
C ALA A 38 13.60 -4.39 -10.15
N ALA A 39 14.49 -3.51 -9.70
CA ALA A 39 15.17 -2.56 -10.58
C ALA A 39 15.82 -3.19 -11.84
N PRO A 40 16.48 -4.36 -11.80
CA PRO A 40 17.05 -4.98 -12.99
C PRO A 40 16.02 -5.45 -14.02
N LEU A 41 14.75 -5.53 -13.66
CA LEU A 41 13.66 -6.04 -14.52
C LEU A 41 12.87 -4.90 -15.17
N GLU A 42 13.10 -3.69 -14.73
CA GLU A 42 12.37 -2.49 -15.18
C GLU A 42 13.06 -1.81 -16.38
N ASP A 43 12.32 -0.91 -17.04
CA ASP A 43 12.94 -0.07 -18.04
C ASP A 43 14.09 0.78 -17.45
N PRO A 44 15.04 1.23 -18.26
CA PRO A 44 16.26 1.90 -17.76
C PRO A 44 15.98 3.15 -16.91
N GLN A 45 14.88 3.87 -17.15
CA GLN A 45 14.55 5.09 -16.42
C GLN A 45 13.94 4.78 -15.06
N VAL A 46 13.06 3.76 -14.99
CA VAL A 46 12.48 3.27 -13.74
C VAL A 46 13.55 2.59 -12.90
N SER A 47 14.39 1.77 -13.51
CA SER A 47 15.53 1.12 -12.86
C SER A 47 16.49 2.15 -12.21
N ALA A 48 16.85 3.20 -12.94
CA ALA A 48 17.67 4.27 -12.41
C ALA A 48 17.01 5.02 -11.25
N ALA A 49 15.70 5.25 -11.32
CA ALA A 49 14.94 5.88 -10.25
C ALA A 49 14.88 5.00 -8.99
N MET A 50 14.64 3.69 -9.13
CA MET A 50 14.67 2.74 -8.03
C MET A 50 16.03 2.72 -7.32
N ASN A 51 17.11 2.62 -8.07
CA ASN A 51 18.47 2.64 -7.54
C ASN A 51 18.81 3.97 -6.83
N SER A 52 18.31 5.10 -7.34
CA SER A 52 18.49 6.41 -6.70
C SER A 52 17.80 6.44 -5.32
N ILE A 53 16.56 5.94 -5.23
CA ILE A 53 15.80 5.92 -3.96
C ILE A 53 16.47 4.98 -2.95
N ASP A 54 16.91 3.81 -3.37
CA ASP A 54 17.56 2.84 -2.49
C ASP A 54 18.91 3.35 -1.95
N SER A 55 19.60 4.24 -2.65
CA SER A 55 20.86 4.85 -2.19
C SER A 55 20.76 5.62 -0.87
N GLY A 56 19.54 5.90 -0.37
CA GLY A 56 19.27 6.69 0.83
C GLY A 56 19.42 8.21 0.63
N ARG A 57 19.69 8.64 -0.60
CA ARG A 57 19.72 10.07 -1.03
C ARG A 57 18.97 10.20 -2.34
N PRO A 58 17.64 10.05 -2.31
CA PRO A 58 16.87 10.02 -3.54
C PRO A 58 16.92 11.36 -4.27
N ASP A 59 17.15 11.28 -5.57
CA ASP A 59 16.96 12.40 -6.47
C ASP A 59 15.46 12.76 -6.50
N PRO A 60 15.09 14.05 -6.36
CA PRO A 60 13.69 14.48 -6.45
C PRO A 60 12.98 14.04 -7.73
N ASP A 61 13.67 14.02 -8.87
CA ASP A 61 13.11 13.56 -10.15
C ASP A 61 12.84 12.04 -10.14
N ALA A 62 13.69 11.26 -9.47
CA ALA A 62 13.49 9.83 -9.27
C ALA A 62 12.26 9.57 -8.39
N VAL A 63 12.11 10.32 -7.28
CA VAL A 63 10.93 10.26 -6.42
C VAL A 63 9.67 10.62 -7.20
N ALA A 64 9.68 11.73 -7.95
CA ALA A 64 8.53 12.17 -8.75
C ALA A 64 8.12 11.11 -9.78
N ARG A 65 9.11 10.48 -10.45
CA ARG A 65 8.86 9.43 -11.43
C ARG A 65 8.16 8.21 -10.83
N LEU A 66 8.67 7.66 -9.74
CA LEU A 66 8.03 6.49 -9.12
C LEU A 66 6.72 6.85 -8.43
N SER A 67 6.60 8.06 -7.88
CA SER A 67 5.33 8.54 -7.28
C SER A 67 4.21 8.72 -8.30
N ALA A 68 4.53 8.98 -9.57
CA ALA A 68 3.54 9.04 -10.65
C ALA A 68 2.93 7.66 -11.00
N MET A 69 3.53 6.58 -10.53
CA MET A 69 3.07 5.21 -10.73
C MET A 69 2.41 4.70 -9.43
N PRO A 70 1.07 4.59 -9.35
CA PRO A 70 0.37 4.33 -8.07
C PRO A 70 0.86 3.08 -7.33
N ALA A 71 1.17 2.00 -8.05
CA ALA A 71 1.67 0.76 -7.47
C ALA A 71 3.04 0.96 -6.80
N TYR A 72 3.91 1.78 -7.41
CA TYR A 72 5.25 2.06 -6.88
C TYR A 72 5.19 3.10 -5.76
N ASN A 73 4.37 4.15 -5.92
CA ASN A 73 4.18 5.13 -4.85
C ASN A 73 3.73 4.47 -3.53
N ALA A 74 2.85 3.48 -3.61
CA ALA A 74 2.37 2.74 -2.45
C ALA A 74 3.44 1.85 -1.76
N GLN A 75 4.55 1.57 -2.45
CA GLN A 75 5.71 0.87 -1.85
C GLN A 75 6.67 1.83 -1.15
N LEU A 76 6.61 3.12 -1.47
CA LEU A 76 7.58 4.10 -1.01
C LEU A 76 7.17 4.84 0.26
N ARG A 77 5.87 4.89 0.58
CA ARG A 77 5.34 5.76 1.65
C ARG A 77 3.94 5.40 2.09
N THR A 78 3.55 5.87 3.25
CA THR A 78 2.13 5.94 3.62
C THR A 78 1.38 6.80 2.61
N THR A 79 0.20 6.35 2.20
CA THR A 79 -0.68 7.06 1.27
C THR A 79 -2.06 7.27 1.87
N CYS A 80 -2.63 8.47 1.73
CA CYS A 80 -3.94 8.83 2.26
C CYS A 80 -4.81 9.43 1.16
N VAL A 81 -6.04 8.91 0.98
CA VAL A 81 -6.98 9.40 -0.03
C VAL A 81 -8.38 9.56 0.53
N ALA A 82 -9.10 10.58 0.07
CA ALA A 82 -10.51 10.76 0.41
C ALA A 82 -11.35 9.69 -0.33
N THR A 83 -12.19 8.97 0.43
CA THR A 83 -13.04 7.90 -0.13
C THR A 83 -14.54 8.16 0.01
N LEU A 84 -14.95 9.00 0.98
CA LEU A 84 -16.34 9.41 1.15
C LEU A 84 -16.40 10.91 1.44
N LEU A 85 -17.46 11.56 0.96
CA LEU A 85 -17.75 12.95 1.24
C LEU A 85 -19.26 13.12 1.46
N GLN A 86 -19.62 13.82 2.54
CA GLN A 86 -21.01 14.16 2.88
C GLN A 86 -21.08 15.60 3.32
N ALA A 87 -22.00 16.37 2.74
CA ALA A 87 -22.21 17.76 3.14
C ALA A 87 -23.58 18.28 2.66
N GLY A 88 -24.16 19.19 3.43
CA GLY A 88 -25.42 19.85 3.10
C GLY A 88 -26.66 18.97 3.31
N HIS A 89 -27.82 19.62 3.48
CA HIS A 89 -29.11 18.95 3.69
C HIS A 89 -30.24 19.57 2.89
N ALA A 90 -30.04 20.78 2.32
CA ALA A 90 -31.03 21.48 1.50
C ALA A 90 -30.35 22.42 0.49
N MET A 91 -30.98 22.60 -0.65
CA MET A 91 -30.41 23.39 -1.76
C MET A 91 -30.27 24.90 -1.44
N ASN A 92 -31.02 25.40 -0.50
CA ASN A 92 -31.10 26.82 -0.15
C ASN A 92 -30.67 27.12 1.31
N ALA A 93 -29.97 26.19 1.98
CA ALA A 93 -29.47 26.35 3.34
C ALA A 93 -27.95 26.19 3.37
N LEU A 94 -27.28 27.04 4.19
CA LEU A 94 -25.87 26.86 4.48
C LEU A 94 -25.66 25.56 5.31
N PRO A 95 -24.71 24.71 4.96
CA PRO A 95 -24.43 23.50 5.71
C PRO A 95 -23.81 23.85 7.07
N GLN A 96 -24.27 23.19 8.13
CA GLN A 96 -23.69 23.32 9.46
C GLN A 96 -22.50 22.38 9.65
N ASP A 97 -22.50 21.26 8.92
CA ASP A 97 -21.42 20.27 8.96
C ASP A 97 -21.10 19.75 7.56
N ALA A 98 -19.87 19.33 7.40
CA ALA A 98 -19.36 18.59 6.26
C ALA A 98 -18.36 17.54 6.75
N LYS A 99 -18.36 16.34 6.16
CA LYS A 99 -17.54 15.21 6.60
C LYS A 99 -16.90 14.52 5.40
N ALA A 100 -15.66 14.11 5.56
CA ALA A 100 -14.98 13.24 4.61
C ALA A 100 -14.38 12.05 5.36
N ASN A 101 -14.36 10.89 4.71
CA ASN A 101 -13.55 9.77 5.16
C ASN A 101 -12.24 9.77 4.40
N ILE A 102 -11.13 9.75 5.12
CA ILE A 102 -9.79 9.62 4.57
C ILE A 102 -9.29 8.21 4.86
N ASN A 103 -9.07 7.42 3.82
CA ASN A 103 -8.46 6.10 3.96
C ASN A 103 -6.95 6.24 3.82
N CYS A 104 -6.22 5.85 4.86
CA CYS A 104 -4.76 5.83 4.87
C CYS A 104 -4.27 4.39 4.81
N ARG A 105 -3.34 4.12 3.91
CA ARG A 105 -2.53 2.91 3.85
C ARG A 105 -1.21 3.22 4.52
N ILE A 106 -1.13 2.87 5.79
CA ILE A 106 0.02 3.19 6.65
C ILE A 106 1.09 2.12 6.43
N LEU A 107 2.33 2.55 6.24
CA LEU A 107 3.47 1.63 6.15
C LEU A 107 3.60 0.81 7.45
N PRO A 108 3.89 -0.49 7.37
CA PRO A 108 4.18 -1.29 8.54
C PRO A 108 5.33 -0.69 9.35
N GLY A 109 5.12 -0.54 10.66
CA GLY A 109 6.09 0.08 11.57
C GLY A 109 5.86 1.58 11.83
N GLU A 110 5.09 2.29 10.99
CA GLU A 110 4.72 3.68 11.28
C GLU A 110 3.63 3.77 12.37
N ASN A 111 3.68 4.86 13.14
CA ASN A 111 2.71 5.11 14.20
C ASN A 111 1.47 5.86 13.66
N PRO A 112 0.25 5.30 13.76
CA PRO A 112 -0.99 5.95 13.35
C PRO A 112 -1.22 7.34 13.96
N ASP A 113 -0.80 7.57 15.20
CA ASP A 113 -0.92 8.88 15.87
C ASP A 113 -0.08 9.96 15.16
N ASP A 114 1.08 9.60 14.61
CA ASP A 114 1.93 10.55 13.91
C ASP A 114 1.40 10.84 12.50
N ILE A 115 0.74 9.85 11.88
CA ILE A 115 -0.03 10.06 10.65
C ILE A 115 -1.20 11.03 10.92
N GLN A 116 -1.97 10.82 11.99
CA GLN A 116 -3.06 11.72 12.38
C GLN A 116 -2.56 13.15 12.60
N LYS A 117 -1.48 13.34 13.36
CA LYS A 117 -0.86 14.67 13.58
C LYS A 117 -0.45 15.33 12.26
N THR A 118 0.09 14.55 11.33
CA THR A 118 0.45 15.04 10.00
C THR A 118 -0.78 15.48 9.22
N LEU A 119 -1.87 14.70 9.24
CA LEU A 119 -3.12 15.08 8.60
C LEU A 119 -3.71 16.37 9.18
N VAL A 120 -3.71 16.54 10.51
CA VAL A 120 -4.13 17.79 11.17
C VAL A 120 -3.33 18.98 10.65
N ARG A 121 -2.00 18.84 10.57
CA ARG A 121 -1.11 19.88 10.07
C ARG A 121 -1.35 20.20 8.59
N VAL A 122 -1.60 19.18 7.76
CA VAL A 122 -1.83 19.34 6.31
C VAL A 122 -3.19 20.00 6.04
N VAL A 123 -4.21 19.57 6.78
CA VAL A 123 -5.55 20.16 6.69
C VAL A 123 -5.54 21.63 7.10
N ASP A 124 -4.71 22.02 8.06
CA ASP A 124 -4.43 23.40 8.48
C ASP A 124 -5.68 24.29 8.61
N ASP A 125 -6.70 23.78 9.33
CA ASP A 125 -7.93 24.49 9.59
C ASP A 125 -8.45 24.11 10.99
N SER A 126 -8.53 25.09 11.89
CA SER A 126 -8.95 24.91 13.29
C SER A 126 -10.43 24.52 13.45
N GLN A 127 -11.26 24.71 12.41
CA GLN A 127 -12.65 24.29 12.40
C GLN A 127 -12.83 22.83 11.96
N ILE A 128 -11.77 22.19 11.46
CA ILE A 128 -11.79 20.77 11.05
C ILE A 128 -11.21 19.91 12.17
N THR A 129 -11.99 18.93 12.61
CA THR A 129 -11.52 17.88 13.51
C THR A 129 -11.11 16.66 12.70
N VAL A 130 -9.86 16.23 12.83
CA VAL A 130 -9.36 14.97 12.27
C VAL A 130 -9.30 13.94 13.40
N ALA A 131 -10.07 12.87 13.27
CA ALA A 131 -10.15 11.82 14.28
C ALA A 131 -10.17 10.42 13.60
N PRO A 132 -9.56 9.40 14.22
CA PRO A 132 -9.67 8.03 13.71
C PRO A 132 -11.12 7.55 13.79
N THR A 133 -11.58 6.81 12.79
CA THR A 133 -12.92 6.20 12.76
C THR A 133 -12.92 4.77 13.25
N LEU A 134 -11.78 4.13 13.26
CA LEU A 134 -11.55 2.78 13.77
C LEU A 134 -10.41 2.83 14.79
N VAL A 135 -10.35 1.84 15.67
CA VAL A 135 -9.17 1.64 16.51
C VAL A 135 -8.05 1.21 15.57
N ASP A 136 -7.11 2.12 15.33
CA ASP A 136 -5.99 1.87 14.45
C ASP A 136 -5.05 0.88 15.11
N VAL A 137 -4.96 -0.30 14.50
CA VAL A 137 -4.00 -1.32 14.88
C VAL A 137 -2.94 -1.33 13.78
N SER A 138 -1.72 -0.91 14.10
CA SER A 138 -0.56 -1.11 13.25
C SER A 138 0.18 -2.39 13.65
N SER A 139 1.04 -2.89 12.79
CA SER A 139 1.96 -3.98 13.11
C SER A 139 3.30 -3.75 12.42
N ASP A 140 4.35 -4.26 13.03
CA ASP A 140 5.64 -4.34 12.35
C ASP A 140 5.56 -5.24 11.11
N PRO A 141 6.44 -5.05 10.11
CA PRO A 141 6.51 -5.94 8.97
C PRO A 141 6.98 -7.33 9.40
N SER A 142 6.56 -8.38 8.69
CA SER A 142 7.19 -9.69 8.85
C SER A 142 8.65 -9.63 8.37
N PRO A 143 9.61 -10.21 9.12
CA PRO A 143 11.02 -10.20 8.72
C PRO A 143 11.23 -10.97 7.40
N LEU A 144 12.23 -10.59 6.60
CA LEU A 144 12.63 -11.38 5.44
C LEU A 144 13.28 -12.68 5.92
N SER A 145 12.52 -13.78 5.93
CA SER A 145 13.00 -15.10 6.36
C SER A 145 13.68 -15.83 5.21
N PRO A 146 14.99 -16.14 5.30
CA PRO A 146 15.67 -16.95 4.30
C PRO A 146 15.05 -18.33 4.11
N GLU A 147 14.46 -18.91 5.15
CA GLU A 147 13.78 -20.20 5.10
C GLU A 147 12.51 -20.12 4.23
N ILE A 148 11.67 -19.11 4.49
CA ILE A 148 10.45 -18.89 3.71
C ILE A 148 10.79 -18.52 2.27
N LEU A 149 11.71 -17.57 2.08
CA LEU A 149 12.13 -17.14 0.75
C LEU A 149 12.75 -18.30 -0.05
N GLY A 150 13.56 -19.14 0.58
CA GLY A 150 14.14 -20.33 -0.04
C GLY A 150 13.09 -21.35 -0.44
N ALA A 151 12.08 -21.61 0.41
CA ALA A 151 10.98 -22.52 0.08
C ALA A 151 10.14 -21.99 -1.09
N VAL A 152 9.79 -20.70 -1.07
CA VAL A 152 9.04 -20.04 -2.15
C VAL A 152 9.84 -20.08 -3.45
N THR A 153 11.12 -19.71 -3.43
CA THR A 153 12.01 -19.75 -4.62
C THR A 153 12.11 -21.15 -5.21
N ARG A 154 12.25 -22.17 -4.36
CA ARG A 154 12.32 -23.57 -4.80
C ARG A 154 11.05 -23.98 -5.56
N VAL A 155 9.88 -23.75 -4.96
CA VAL A 155 8.62 -24.14 -5.60
C VAL A 155 8.37 -23.29 -6.85
N THR A 156 8.67 -21.98 -6.81
CA THR A 156 8.54 -21.10 -7.98
C THR A 156 9.37 -21.61 -9.16
N SER A 157 10.61 -22.04 -8.92
CA SER A 157 11.48 -22.55 -10.00
C SER A 157 11.03 -23.87 -10.60
N GLU A 158 10.22 -24.67 -9.89
CA GLU A 158 9.60 -25.89 -10.42
C GLU A 158 8.47 -25.59 -11.41
N PHE A 159 7.70 -24.52 -11.18
CA PHE A 159 6.58 -24.10 -12.03
C PHE A 159 7.01 -23.14 -13.15
N TRP A 160 7.90 -22.23 -12.82
CA TRP A 160 8.33 -21.13 -13.71
C TRP A 160 9.86 -20.99 -13.66
N PRO A 161 10.61 -21.84 -14.36
CA PRO A 161 12.07 -21.77 -14.35
C PRO A 161 12.60 -20.41 -14.81
N GLY A 162 13.54 -19.84 -14.06
CA GLY A 162 14.16 -18.56 -14.39
C GLY A 162 13.39 -17.31 -13.94
N ILE A 163 12.19 -17.47 -13.38
CA ILE A 163 11.45 -16.33 -12.80
C ILE A 163 11.97 -16.02 -11.39
N PRO A 164 12.41 -14.78 -11.10
CA PRO A 164 12.87 -14.42 -9.78
C PRO A 164 11.70 -14.28 -8.80
N VAL A 165 11.97 -14.55 -7.52
CA VAL A 165 11.05 -14.25 -6.43
C VAL A 165 11.47 -12.94 -5.80
N ILE A 166 10.59 -11.95 -5.85
CA ILE A 166 10.84 -10.60 -5.36
C ILE A 166 10.00 -10.35 -4.10
N PRO A 167 10.61 -10.06 -2.95
CA PRO A 167 9.89 -9.60 -1.78
C PRO A 167 9.15 -8.31 -2.10
N THR A 168 7.91 -8.20 -1.68
CA THR A 168 7.13 -6.98 -1.88
C THR A 168 6.17 -6.77 -0.71
N MET A 169 5.86 -5.53 -0.41
CA MET A 169 4.84 -5.19 0.56
C MET A 169 3.46 -5.26 -0.10
N SER A 170 2.50 -5.96 0.53
CA SER A 170 1.11 -5.86 0.09
C SER A 170 0.55 -4.49 0.43
N THR A 171 0.03 -3.78 -0.57
CA THR A 171 -0.61 -2.48 -0.40
C THR A 171 -2.07 -2.59 0.06
N GLY A 172 -2.61 -3.81 0.17
CA GLY A 172 -3.93 -4.13 0.68
C GLY A 172 -3.93 -4.51 2.16
N ALA A 173 -5.08 -4.37 2.83
CA ALA A 173 -5.28 -4.88 4.18
C ALA A 173 -5.40 -6.41 4.16
N THR A 174 -4.82 -7.08 5.14
CA THR A 174 -4.90 -8.54 5.33
C THR A 174 -5.03 -8.90 6.80
N ASP A 175 -5.56 -10.09 7.10
CA ASP A 175 -5.62 -10.64 8.46
C ASP A 175 -4.22 -10.87 9.08
N GLY A 176 -3.18 -10.81 8.26
CA GLY A 176 -1.79 -10.85 8.70
C GLY A 176 -1.43 -9.79 9.75
N LEU A 177 -2.15 -8.67 9.78
CA LEU A 177 -2.05 -7.66 10.83
C LEU A 177 -2.23 -8.25 12.24
N TYR A 178 -3.29 -9.03 12.45
CA TYR A 178 -3.61 -9.63 13.76
C TYR A 178 -2.62 -10.72 14.14
N LEU A 179 -2.17 -11.50 13.16
CA LEU A 179 -1.19 -12.57 13.38
C LEU A 179 0.18 -11.99 13.75
N ARG A 180 0.65 -10.95 13.05
CA ARG A 180 1.90 -10.26 13.38
C ARG A 180 1.87 -9.65 14.77
N ASN A 181 0.76 -9.03 15.17
CA ASN A 181 0.60 -8.50 16.53
C ASN A 181 0.56 -9.60 17.61
N ALA A 182 0.21 -10.83 17.23
CA ALA A 182 0.34 -12.01 18.09
C ALA A 182 1.74 -12.65 18.03
N GLY A 183 2.71 -12.03 17.36
CA GLY A 183 4.08 -12.54 17.23
C GLY A 183 4.24 -13.62 16.15
N ILE A 184 3.28 -13.79 15.25
CA ILE A 184 3.30 -14.81 14.19
C ILE A 184 3.61 -14.12 12.86
N PRO A 185 4.83 -14.27 12.29
CA PRO A 185 5.17 -13.74 10.98
C PRO A 185 4.23 -14.27 9.90
N THR A 186 3.78 -13.38 9.03
CA THR A 186 2.79 -13.72 7.98
C THR A 186 3.30 -13.28 6.62
N TYR A 187 3.28 -14.19 5.66
CA TYR A 187 3.78 -13.99 4.30
C TYR A 187 2.69 -14.32 3.28
N GLY A 188 2.55 -13.49 2.26
CA GLY A 188 1.60 -13.70 1.17
C GLY A 188 2.30 -14.32 -0.05
N THR A 189 1.79 -15.45 -0.52
CA THR A 189 2.13 -16.03 -1.81
C THR A 189 0.98 -16.92 -2.26
N SER A 190 0.62 -16.88 -3.53
CA SER A 190 -0.54 -17.61 -4.04
C SER A 190 -0.22 -18.59 -5.16
N GLY A 191 0.89 -18.40 -5.87
CA GLY A 191 1.17 -19.10 -7.11
C GLY A 191 0.17 -18.81 -8.24
N LEU A 192 -0.69 -17.81 -8.07
CA LEU A 192 -1.63 -17.35 -9.10
C LEU A 192 -0.89 -16.40 -10.05
N ALA A 193 -0.35 -16.98 -11.14
CA ALA A 193 0.26 -16.16 -12.19
C ALA A 193 -0.84 -15.39 -12.94
N GLY A 194 -0.62 -14.09 -13.17
CA GLY A 194 -1.54 -13.20 -13.87
C GLY A 194 -0.82 -12.39 -14.94
N ASP A 195 -1.62 -11.73 -15.77
CA ASP A 195 -1.13 -10.71 -16.68
C ASP A 195 -1.11 -9.37 -15.94
N ILE A 196 0.04 -8.70 -15.93
CA ILE A 196 0.20 -7.41 -15.26
C ILE A 196 -0.69 -6.33 -15.89
N ASP A 197 -0.99 -6.46 -17.18
CA ASP A 197 -1.83 -5.52 -17.92
C ASP A 197 -3.34 -5.85 -17.84
N ASP A 198 -3.72 -6.97 -17.24
CA ASP A 198 -5.12 -7.42 -17.07
C ASP A 198 -5.50 -7.61 -15.59
N VAL A 199 -5.09 -6.68 -14.74
CA VAL A 199 -5.46 -6.68 -13.31
C VAL A 199 -6.89 -6.19 -13.15
N ARG A 200 -7.82 -7.10 -12.80
CA ARG A 200 -9.26 -6.81 -12.66
C ARG A 200 -9.81 -7.10 -11.27
N ALA A 201 -8.94 -7.26 -10.29
CA ALA A 201 -9.34 -7.46 -8.91
C ALA A 201 -10.31 -6.35 -8.44
N HIS A 202 -11.41 -6.74 -7.79
CA HIS A 202 -12.49 -5.85 -7.35
C HIS A 202 -13.29 -5.16 -8.48
N GLY A 203 -13.04 -5.51 -9.75
CA GLY A 203 -13.81 -5.01 -10.90
C GLY A 203 -15.12 -5.78 -11.10
N ARG A 204 -16.03 -5.22 -11.92
CA ARG A 204 -17.29 -5.91 -12.29
C ARG A 204 -17.06 -7.14 -13.16
N ASP A 205 -15.93 -7.20 -13.83
CA ASP A 205 -15.49 -8.26 -14.72
C ASP A 205 -14.26 -8.99 -14.15
N GLU A 206 -14.16 -9.05 -12.83
CA GLU A 206 -13.11 -9.77 -12.11
C GLU A 206 -13.02 -11.22 -12.59
N ARG A 207 -11.82 -11.66 -12.87
CA ARG A 207 -11.54 -12.99 -13.42
C ARG A 207 -10.16 -13.48 -13.06
N VAL A 208 -10.01 -14.81 -13.06
CA VAL A 208 -8.73 -15.50 -12.93
C VAL A 208 -8.59 -16.51 -14.06
N PHE A 209 -7.38 -16.68 -14.57
CA PHE A 209 -7.11 -17.73 -15.53
C PHE A 209 -7.26 -19.11 -14.89
N ILE A 210 -8.04 -20.00 -15.51
CA ILE A 210 -8.28 -21.37 -15.01
C ILE A 210 -6.95 -22.09 -14.76
N LYS A 211 -6.00 -22.00 -15.73
CA LYS A 211 -4.67 -22.60 -15.55
C LYS A 211 -3.93 -22.04 -14.36
N ALA A 212 -3.93 -20.72 -14.17
CA ALA A 212 -3.28 -20.07 -13.03
C ALA A 212 -3.89 -20.52 -11.69
N PHE A 213 -5.21 -20.71 -11.64
CA PHE A 213 -5.88 -21.22 -10.47
C PHE A 213 -5.43 -22.66 -10.12
N MET A 214 -5.36 -23.53 -11.14
CA MET A 214 -4.93 -24.91 -10.95
C MET A 214 -3.44 -25.01 -10.57
N ASP A 215 -2.58 -24.25 -11.25
CA ASP A 215 -1.15 -24.14 -10.90
C ASP A 215 -0.96 -23.61 -9.47
N GLY A 216 -1.74 -22.58 -9.08
CA GLY A 216 -1.70 -22.01 -7.74
C GLY A 216 -2.08 -22.99 -6.63
N GLN A 217 -3.06 -23.85 -6.86
CA GLN A 217 -3.43 -24.91 -5.90
C GLN A 217 -2.28 -25.89 -5.68
N GLU A 218 -1.67 -26.38 -6.76
CA GLU A 218 -0.56 -27.32 -6.68
C GLU A 218 0.70 -26.65 -6.09
N TYR A 219 0.96 -25.38 -6.46
CA TYR A 219 2.02 -24.57 -5.90
C TYR A 219 1.89 -24.45 -4.37
N LEU A 220 0.72 -24.03 -3.87
CA LEU A 220 0.47 -23.90 -2.44
C LEU A 220 0.56 -25.24 -1.71
N TYR A 221 0.04 -26.31 -2.30
CA TYR A 221 0.16 -27.65 -1.73
C TYR A 221 1.61 -28.07 -1.52
N ARG A 222 2.47 -27.86 -2.53
CA ARG A 222 3.92 -28.16 -2.42
C ARG A 222 4.61 -27.28 -1.41
N LEU A 223 4.31 -25.97 -1.42
CA LEU A 223 4.90 -25.02 -0.47
C LEU A 223 4.56 -25.39 0.98
N VAL A 224 3.27 -25.65 1.26
CA VAL A 224 2.83 -26.06 2.60
C VAL A 224 3.49 -27.35 3.03
N LYS A 225 3.64 -28.34 2.14
CA LYS A 225 4.35 -29.59 2.45
C LYS A 225 5.80 -29.36 2.83
N ILE A 226 6.50 -28.47 2.13
CA ILE A 226 7.91 -28.15 2.44
C ILE A 226 7.99 -27.51 3.82
N LEU A 227 7.16 -26.50 4.08
CA LEU A 227 7.19 -25.76 5.33
C LEU A 227 6.69 -26.57 6.54
N ALA A 228 5.73 -27.47 6.33
CA ALA A 228 5.19 -28.33 7.39
C ALA A 228 6.03 -29.58 7.70
N ALA A 229 6.87 -30.00 6.77
CA ALA A 229 7.67 -31.23 6.96
C ALA A 229 8.76 -31.08 8.03
N GLY A 230 9.04 -29.84 8.49
CA GLY A 230 10.14 -29.57 9.42
C GLY A 230 11.51 -29.93 8.81
N LYS A 231 12.56 -29.39 9.41
CA LYS A 231 13.93 -29.85 9.12
C LYS A 231 14.16 -31.21 9.71
#